data_3e13e6073dd056b92af27e0b77fb5243
#
_entry.id   3e13e6073dd056b92af27e0b77fb5243
#
_cell.length_a   1.000
_cell.length_b   1.000
_cell.length_c   1.000
_cell.angle_alpha   90.00
_cell.angle_beta   90.00
_cell.angle_gamma   90.00
#
_symmetry.space_group_name_H-M   'P 1'
#
loop_
_entity.id
_entity.type
_entity.pdbx_description
1 polymer ?
#
loop_
_entity_poly.entity_id
_entity_poly.type
_entity_poly.pdbx_seq_one_letter_code
_entity_poly.pdbx_strand_id
1 'polypeptide(L)'
;MIKFENVSKTYPNGVKGLKNINLEIEQGEFVSIIGLSGAGKSTLIRTINRMLDISEGKLTVDGIDVTKLKGKSLRKFRRNKVGMIFQSFNLVTRTTVIKNVLTSIVPDIPFFRSLFGIYTKQEKLHALEALDKVGIVDKAFIRADQLSGGQQQRLALARTLAQNPEIILADEPVAALDPVTAKRVMEDFKRINKDMNISILLNIHHVELALEYADRILGIRDGEIVYDGPSSEVTPEVLDLIYKGKAEELHEA
;
A
#
# COMPACT_ATOMS: atom_id res chain seq x y z
N MET A 1 -8.86 0.98 12.03
CA MET A 1 -8.56 -0.38 12.54
C MET A 1 -8.90 -1.45 11.50
N ILE A 2 -7.97 -2.38 11.22
CA ILE A 2 -8.18 -3.50 10.29
C ILE A 2 -8.16 -4.78 11.09
N LYS A 3 -9.14 -5.68 10.90
CA LYS A 3 -9.22 -6.94 11.63
C LYS A 3 -9.51 -8.11 10.71
N PHE A 4 -8.64 -9.11 10.78
CA PHE A 4 -8.77 -10.41 10.13
C PHE A 4 -9.20 -11.44 11.18
N GLU A 5 -10.27 -12.18 10.91
CA GLU A 5 -10.80 -13.25 11.77
C GLU A 5 -10.86 -14.55 10.94
N ASN A 6 -9.90 -15.44 11.18
CA ASN A 6 -9.74 -16.75 10.52
C ASN A 6 -9.74 -16.64 8.97
N VAL A 7 -9.05 -15.62 8.43
CA VAL A 7 -9.08 -15.34 7.00
C VAL A 7 -8.17 -16.29 6.24
N SER A 8 -8.74 -16.97 5.24
CA SER A 8 -8.01 -17.81 4.29
C SER A 8 -8.28 -17.37 2.86
N LYS A 9 -7.28 -17.54 1.99
CA LYS A 9 -7.39 -17.32 0.56
C LYS A 9 -6.85 -18.52 -0.21
N THR A 10 -7.72 -19.22 -0.90
CA THR A 10 -7.40 -20.27 -1.87
C THR A 10 -7.63 -19.75 -3.28
N TYR A 11 -6.65 -19.91 -4.16
CA TYR A 11 -6.77 -19.56 -5.57
C TYR A 11 -7.45 -20.69 -6.37
N PRO A 12 -7.98 -20.42 -7.59
CA PRO A 12 -8.65 -21.45 -8.41
C PRO A 12 -7.78 -22.68 -8.74
N ASN A 13 -6.47 -22.52 -8.75
CA ASN A 13 -5.51 -23.61 -8.96
C ASN A 13 -5.20 -24.42 -7.69
N GLY A 14 -5.93 -24.18 -6.59
CA GLY A 14 -5.75 -24.88 -5.31
C GLY A 14 -4.66 -24.32 -4.41
N VAL A 15 -3.85 -23.38 -4.87
CA VAL A 15 -2.80 -22.75 -4.06
C VAL A 15 -3.42 -21.92 -2.94
N LYS A 16 -2.99 -22.16 -1.70
CA LYS A 16 -3.40 -21.37 -0.52
C LYS A 16 -2.47 -20.17 -0.36
N GLY A 17 -2.93 -18.98 -0.72
CA GLY A 17 -2.19 -17.74 -0.58
C GLY A 17 -2.22 -17.15 0.83
N LEU A 18 -3.27 -17.45 1.61
CA LEU A 18 -3.39 -17.13 3.04
C LEU A 18 -4.05 -18.30 3.76
N LYS A 19 -3.61 -18.59 4.99
CA LYS A 19 -4.08 -19.69 5.81
C LYS A 19 -4.40 -19.19 7.22
N ASN A 20 -5.68 -19.17 7.56
CA ASN A 20 -6.18 -18.88 8.90
C ASN A 20 -5.57 -17.62 9.55
N ILE A 21 -5.49 -16.53 8.80
CA ILE A 21 -4.93 -15.26 9.29
C ILE A 21 -5.85 -14.67 10.36
N ASN A 22 -5.28 -14.43 11.54
CA ASN A 22 -5.86 -13.66 12.62
C ASN A 22 -4.91 -12.49 12.90
N LEU A 23 -5.36 -11.26 12.64
CA LEU A 23 -4.52 -10.07 12.71
C LEU A 23 -5.39 -8.86 13.03
N GLU A 24 -4.88 -7.98 13.87
CA GLU A 24 -5.50 -6.69 14.17
C GLU A 24 -4.47 -5.58 14.00
N ILE A 25 -4.81 -4.54 13.24
CA ILE A 25 -3.95 -3.39 12.98
C ILE A 25 -4.71 -2.15 13.41
N GLU A 26 -4.12 -1.41 14.32
CA GLU A 26 -4.71 -0.20 14.88
C GLU A 26 -4.58 1.00 13.94
N GLN A 27 -5.35 2.05 14.24
CA GLN A 27 -5.25 3.31 13.50
C GLN A 27 -3.88 3.97 13.74
N GLY A 28 -3.25 4.41 12.66
CA GLY A 28 -1.98 5.12 12.71
C GLY A 28 -0.73 4.22 12.80
N GLU A 29 -0.89 2.89 12.85
CA GLU A 29 0.27 1.99 12.82
C GLU A 29 1.01 2.05 11.47
N PHE A 30 2.34 1.99 11.54
CA PHE A 30 3.20 1.78 10.37
C PHE A 30 3.73 0.34 10.37
N VAL A 31 3.14 -0.50 9.53
CA VAL A 31 3.40 -1.94 9.48
C VAL A 31 4.13 -2.30 8.20
N SER A 32 5.25 -3.01 8.31
CA SER A 32 5.92 -3.63 7.16
C SER A 32 5.70 -5.15 7.15
N ILE A 33 5.40 -5.67 5.96
CA ILE A 33 5.16 -7.09 5.72
C ILE A 33 6.39 -7.64 5.01
N ILE A 34 7.08 -8.59 5.62
CA ILE A 34 8.28 -9.24 5.08
C ILE A 34 8.09 -10.74 4.90
N GLY A 35 8.93 -11.37 4.08
CA GLY A 35 8.91 -12.81 3.80
C GLY A 35 9.34 -13.11 2.36
N LEU A 36 9.48 -14.39 2.04
CA LEU A 36 9.91 -14.85 0.72
C LEU A 36 8.95 -14.43 -0.41
N SER A 37 9.43 -14.43 -1.66
CA SER A 37 8.56 -14.30 -2.82
C SER A 37 7.53 -15.44 -2.83
N GLY A 38 6.25 -15.11 -3.07
CA GLY A 38 5.17 -16.08 -3.03
C GLY A 38 4.63 -16.42 -1.63
N ALA A 39 5.20 -15.90 -0.54
CA ALA A 39 4.77 -16.20 0.84
C ALA A 39 3.33 -15.74 1.19
N GLY A 40 2.70 -14.86 0.37
CA GLY A 40 1.34 -14.36 0.64
C GLY A 40 1.24 -12.86 0.93
N LYS A 41 2.37 -12.11 0.96
CA LYS A 41 2.41 -10.67 1.30
C LYS A 41 1.46 -9.81 0.47
N SER A 42 1.60 -9.85 -0.86
CA SER A 42 0.72 -9.10 -1.77
C SER A 42 -0.72 -9.60 -1.71
N THR A 43 -0.93 -10.89 -1.41
CA THR A 43 -2.27 -11.45 -1.19
C THR A 43 -2.93 -10.80 0.02
N LEU A 44 -2.22 -10.68 1.16
CA LEU A 44 -2.72 -10.04 2.37
C LEU A 44 -3.15 -8.59 2.08
N ILE A 45 -2.25 -7.78 1.50
CA ILE A 45 -2.55 -6.37 1.16
C ILE A 45 -3.76 -6.26 0.23
N ARG A 46 -3.82 -7.09 -0.82
CA ARG A 46 -4.88 -7.02 -1.83
C ARG A 46 -6.23 -7.54 -1.33
N THR A 47 -6.28 -8.27 -0.23
CA THR A 47 -7.57 -8.63 0.41
C THR A 47 -8.17 -7.45 1.18
N ILE A 48 -7.37 -6.58 1.79
CA ILE A 48 -7.85 -5.42 2.55
C ILE A 48 -8.68 -4.48 1.67
N ASN A 49 -8.20 -4.18 0.46
CA ASN A 49 -8.94 -3.33 -0.48
C ASN A 49 -9.90 -4.13 -1.40
N ARG A 50 -10.08 -5.43 -1.14
CA ARG A 50 -10.95 -6.31 -1.92
C ARG A 50 -10.58 -6.41 -3.41
N MET A 51 -9.31 -6.19 -3.78
CA MET A 51 -8.80 -6.58 -5.11
C MET A 51 -8.75 -8.10 -5.26
N LEU A 52 -8.55 -8.80 -4.15
CA LEU A 52 -8.72 -10.24 -4.02
C LEU A 52 -9.80 -10.52 -2.98
N ASP A 53 -10.76 -11.37 -3.33
CA ASP A 53 -11.75 -11.86 -2.38
C ASP A 53 -11.12 -12.94 -1.51
N ILE A 54 -11.43 -12.94 -0.23
CA ILE A 54 -11.08 -14.04 0.68
C ILE A 54 -11.94 -15.27 0.36
N SER A 55 -11.46 -16.46 0.73
CA SER A 55 -12.20 -17.72 0.56
C SER A 55 -12.99 -18.07 1.81
N GLU A 56 -12.44 -17.77 2.98
CA GLU A 56 -13.02 -18.09 4.29
C GLU A 56 -12.70 -16.98 5.29
N GLY A 57 -13.43 -16.93 6.38
CA GLY A 57 -13.24 -15.99 7.47
C GLY A 57 -13.97 -14.67 7.27
N LYS A 58 -13.55 -13.65 8.04
CA LYS A 58 -14.14 -12.31 8.02
C LYS A 58 -13.04 -11.26 8.05
N LEU A 59 -13.22 -10.20 7.28
CA LEU A 59 -12.32 -9.04 7.25
C LEU A 59 -13.13 -7.77 7.48
N THR A 60 -12.77 -7.02 8.51
CA THR A 60 -13.37 -5.72 8.81
C THR A 60 -12.35 -4.61 8.73
N VAL A 61 -12.78 -3.44 8.26
CA VAL A 61 -12.01 -2.20 8.23
C VAL A 61 -12.91 -1.10 8.81
N ASP A 62 -12.47 -0.47 9.90
CA ASP A 62 -13.25 0.50 10.67
C ASP A 62 -14.67 0.01 11.01
N GLY A 63 -14.79 -1.23 11.45
CA GLY A 63 -16.07 -1.87 11.76
C GLY A 63 -16.91 -2.26 10.55
N ILE A 64 -16.49 -1.92 9.33
CA ILE A 64 -17.18 -2.30 8.09
C ILE A 64 -16.73 -3.69 7.67
N ASP A 65 -17.64 -4.64 7.58
CA ASP A 65 -17.37 -5.95 6.99
C ASP A 65 -17.18 -5.81 5.48
N VAL A 66 -15.88 -5.74 5.07
CA VAL A 66 -15.53 -5.51 3.67
C VAL A 66 -15.87 -6.70 2.78
N THR A 67 -16.07 -7.90 3.34
CA THR A 67 -16.40 -9.11 2.59
C THR A 67 -17.79 -9.03 1.96
N LYS A 68 -18.69 -8.24 2.56
CA LYS A 68 -20.07 -8.04 2.12
C LYS A 68 -20.25 -6.89 1.14
N LEU A 69 -19.23 -6.04 0.97
CA LEU A 69 -19.32 -4.88 0.08
C LEU A 69 -19.38 -5.31 -1.39
N LYS A 70 -20.28 -4.70 -2.19
CA LYS A 70 -20.42 -4.95 -3.63
C LYS A 70 -20.74 -3.65 -4.39
N GLY A 71 -20.45 -3.62 -5.68
CA GLY A 71 -20.87 -2.55 -6.58
C GLY A 71 -20.49 -1.14 -6.07
N LYS A 72 -21.49 -0.29 -5.84
CA LYS A 72 -21.28 1.12 -5.42
C LYS A 72 -20.65 1.23 -4.03
N SER A 73 -21.04 0.36 -3.06
CA SER A 73 -20.48 0.39 -1.70
C SER A 73 -19.01 0.02 -1.67
N LEU A 74 -18.58 -0.98 -2.45
CA LEU A 74 -17.18 -1.36 -2.56
C LEU A 74 -16.34 -0.25 -3.23
N ARG A 75 -16.88 0.39 -4.30
CA ARG A 75 -16.19 1.54 -4.92
C ARG A 75 -16.03 2.70 -3.94
N LYS A 76 -17.08 3.03 -3.17
CA LYS A 76 -17.03 4.09 -2.15
C LYS A 76 -15.99 3.76 -1.05
N PHE A 77 -15.96 2.52 -0.58
CA PHE A 77 -14.97 2.06 0.39
C PHE A 77 -13.53 2.27 -0.13
N ARG A 78 -13.22 1.72 -1.31
CA ARG A 78 -11.88 1.85 -1.93
C ARG A 78 -11.46 3.29 -2.14
N ARG A 79 -12.40 4.16 -2.48
CA ARG A 79 -12.12 5.56 -2.78
C ARG A 79 -11.89 6.40 -1.52
N ASN A 80 -12.67 6.17 -0.46
CA ASN A 80 -12.71 7.06 0.69
C ASN A 80 -11.88 6.54 1.87
N LYS A 81 -11.60 5.24 1.92
CA LYS A 81 -10.93 4.63 3.07
C LYS A 81 -9.51 4.16 2.76
N VAL A 82 -9.28 3.66 1.56
CA VAL A 82 -8.05 2.91 1.26
C VAL A 82 -7.35 3.48 0.05
N GLY A 83 -6.18 4.06 0.26
CA GLY A 83 -5.24 4.38 -0.80
C GLY A 83 -4.40 3.16 -1.18
N MET A 84 -4.17 2.93 -2.47
CA MET A 84 -3.31 1.84 -2.94
C MET A 84 -2.20 2.35 -3.83
N ILE A 85 -0.98 1.99 -3.49
CA ILE A 85 0.23 2.26 -4.26
C ILE A 85 0.79 0.94 -4.78
N PHE A 86 1.02 0.87 -6.08
CA PHE A 86 1.52 -0.32 -6.77
C PHE A 86 2.99 -0.15 -7.15
N GLN A 87 3.69 -1.24 -7.34
CA GLN A 87 5.08 -1.29 -7.78
C GLN A 87 5.32 -0.51 -9.09
N SER A 88 4.38 -0.53 -10.03
CA SER A 88 4.48 0.14 -11.33
C SER A 88 3.97 1.59 -11.34
N PHE A 89 3.77 2.22 -10.17
CA PHE A 89 3.26 3.58 -9.96
C PHE A 89 1.89 3.89 -10.58
N ASN A 90 1.49 3.23 -11.64
CA ASN A 90 0.23 3.39 -12.40
C ASN A 90 -0.07 4.86 -12.76
N LEU A 91 0.95 5.60 -13.20
CA LEU A 91 0.83 7.00 -13.61
C LEU A 91 0.37 7.12 -15.07
N VAL A 92 -0.36 8.20 -15.36
CA VAL A 92 -0.62 8.62 -16.73
C VAL A 92 0.59 9.42 -17.21
N THR A 93 1.55 8.74 -17.83
CA THR A 93 2.90 9.25 -18.10
C THR A 93 2.94 10.47 -19.02
N ARG A 94 2.04 10.54 -20.02
CA ARG A 94 1.99 11.62 -21.02
C ARG A 94 1.19 12.85 -20.57
N THR A 95 0.75 12.92 -19.33
CA THR A 95 0.08 14.09 -18.75
C THR A 95 0.95 14.77 -17.70
N THR A 96 0.57 15.99 -17.28
CA THR A 96 1.30 16.71 -16.24
C THR A 96 1.14 16.06 -14.86
N VAL A 97 2.09 16.34 -13.98
CA VAL A 97 2.12 15.88 -12.58
C VAL A 97 0.83 16.26 -11.86
N ILE A 98 0.42 17.52 -11.92
CA ILE A 98 -0.84 17.98 -11.28
C ILE A 98 -2.07 17.25 -11.85
N LYS A 99 -2.13 16.98 -13.16
CA LYS A 99 -3.24 16.24 -13.76
C LYS A 99 -3.30 14.80 -13.26
N ASN A 100 -2.16 14.15 -13.00
CA ASN A 100 -2.14 12.84 -12.36
C ASN A 100 -2.78 12.87 -10.97
N VAL A 101 -2.49 13.88 -10.16
CA VAL A 101 -3.14 14.02 -8.85
C VAL A 101 -4.64 14.29 -9.01
N LEU A 102 -5.03 15.18 -9.92
CA LEU A 102 -6.44 15.50 -10.19
C LEU A 102 -7.27 14.30 -10.67
N THR A 103 -6.64 13.24 -11.23
CA THR A 103 -7.39 12.00 -11.57
C THR A 103 -8.00 11.33 -10.35
N SER A 104 -7.44 11.52 -9.17
CA SER A 104 -7.94 10.93 -7.92
C SER A 104 -9.33 11.42 -7.53
N ILE A 105 -9.66 12.67 -7.89
CA ILE A 105 -10.94 13.31 -7.56
C ILE A 105 -11.98 13.23 -8.69
N VAL A 106 -11.60 12.69 -9.86
CA VAL A 106 -12.52 12.55 -11.01
C VAL A 106 -13.85 11.88 -10.65
N PRO A 107 -13.90 10.83 -9.82
CA PRO A 107 -15.17 10.20 -9.44
C PRO A 107 -16.11 11.10 -8.62
N ASP A 108 -15.62 12.24 -8.08
CA ASP A 108 -16.37 13.16 -7.22
C ASP A 108 -16.92 14.36 -7.97
N ILE A 109 -16.46 14.59 -9.20
CA ILE A 109 -16.88 15.74 -10.00
C ILE A 109 -17.96 15.35 -11.02
N PRO A 110 -18.84 16.30 -11.42
CA PRO A 110 -19.87 16.04 -12.41
C PRO A 110 -19.30 15.53 -13.74
N PHE A 111 -20.02 14.62 -14.38
CA PHE A 111 -19.58 13.93 -15.61
C PHE A 111 -19.07 14.90 -16.70
N PHE A 112 -19.79 15.97 -16.98
CA PHE A 112 -19.38 16.95 -18.01
C PHE A 112 -18.05 17.65 -17.66
N ARG A 113 -17.85 18.01 -16.39
CA ARG A 113 -16.60 18.61 -15.93
C ARG A 113 -15.42 17.63 -16.05
N SER A 114 -15.68 16.37 -15.71
CA SER A 114 -14.69 15.28 -15.85
C SER A 114 -14.32 15.07 -17.32
N LEU A 115 -15.32 15.01 -18.21
CA LEU A 115 -15.11 14.78 -19.64
C LEU A 115 -14.24 15.87 -20.28
N PHE A 116 -14.44 17.14 -19.91
CA PHE A 116 -13.70 18.29 -20.42
C PHE A 116 -12.45 18.65 -19.60
N GLY A 117 -12.18 17.91 -18.51
CA GLY A 117 -11.02 18.18 -17.63
C GLY A 117 -11.10 19.54 -16.93
N ILE A 118 -12.33 19.99 -16.58
CA ILE A 118 -12.58 21.28 -15.94
C ILE A 118 -12.52 21.11 -14.43
N TYR A 119 -11.48 21.67 -13.81
CA TYR A 119 -11.27 21.66 -12.36
C TYR A 119 -11.38 23.07 -11.78
N THR A 120 -12.02 23.20 -10.62
CA THR A 120 -12.11 24.44 -9.87
C THR A 120 -10.73 24.87 -9.33
N LYS A 121 -10.64 26.14 -8.91
CA LYS A 121 -9.43 26.65 -8.23
C LYS A 121 -9.13 25.84 -6.96
N GLN A 122 -10.15 25.48 -6.20
CA GLN A 122 -10.02 24.73 -4.95
C GLN A 122 -9.51 23.30 -5.18
N GLU A 123 -10.02 22.60 -6.21
CA GLU A 123 -9.54 21.27 -6.59
C GLU A 123 -8.06 21.28 -7.02
N LYS A 124 -7.66 22.34 -7.76
CA LYS A 124 -6.25 22.53 -8.16
C LYS A 124 -5.35 22.83 -6.97
N LEU A 125 -5.81 23.66 -6.03
CA LEU A 125 -5.05 23.94 -4.80
C LEU A 125 -4.88 22.68 -3.96
N HIS A 126 -5.94 21.90 -3.76
CA HIS A 126 -5.85 20.61 -3.06
C HIS A 126 -4.83 19.64 -3.71
N ALA A 127 -4.81 19.60 -5.05
CA ALA A 127 -3.80 18.80 -5.75
C ALA A 127 -2.37 19.32 -5.55
N LEU A 128 -2.16 20.64 -5.53
CA LEU A 128 -0.85 21.25 -5.24
C LEU A 128 -0.42 21.01 -3.79
N GLU A 129 -1.33 21.08 -2.82
CA GLU A 129 -1.07 20.73 -1.42
C GLU A 129 -0.63 19.28 -1.25
N ALA A 130 -1.25 18.35 -1.99
CA ALA A 130 -0.84 16.95 -1.99
C ALA A 130 0.58 16.76 -2.58
N LEU A 131 0.94 17.51 -3.62
CA LEU A 131 2.28 17.51 -4.20
C LEU A 131 3.32 18.15 -3.26
N ASP A 132 2.92 19.19 -2.53
CA ASP A 132 3.78 19.84 -1.55
C ASP A 132 4.13 18.90 -0.38
N LYS A 133 3.14 18.16 0.12
CA LYS A 133 3.33 17.14 1.16
C LYS A 133 4.40 16.09 0.81
N VAL A 134 4.66 15.85 -0.46
CA VAL A 134 5.67 14.89 -0.93
C VAL A 134 6.88 15.59 -1.59
N GLY A 135 6.97 16.92 -1.49
CA GLY A 135 8.12 17.71 -1.90
C GLY A 135 8.39 17.75 -3.40
N ILE A 136 7.34 17.70 -4.24
CA ILE A 136 7.46 17.81 -5.72
C ILE A 136 6.50 18.84 -6.33
N VAL A 137 6.04 19.83 -5.57
CA VAL A 137 5.11 20.85 -6.05
C VAL A 137 5.72 21.71 -7.18
N ASP A 138 7.04 21.93 -7.16
CA ASP A 138 7.79 22.61 -8.22
C ASP A 138 7.73 21.90 -9.58
N LYS A 139 7.40 20.62 -9.60
CA LYS A 139 7.23 19.78 -10.78
C LYS A 139 5.77 19.69 -11.27
N ALA A 140 4.83 20.41 -10.64
CA ALA A 140 3.38 20.26 -10.90
C ALA A 140 2.98 20.34 -12.38
N PHE A 141 3.67 21.16 -13.17
CA PHE A 141 3.30 21.47 -14.56
C PHE A 141 4.14 20.73 -15.62
N ILE A 142 5.17 19.97 -15.25
CA ILE A 142 5.90 19.12 -16.18
C ILE A 142 5.16 17.78 -16.37
N ARG A 143 5.55 17.03 -17.42
CA ARG A 143 4.96 15.70 -17.68
C ARG A 143 5.52 14.66 -16.70
N ALA A 144 4.68 13.69 -16.35
CA ALA A 144 5.06 12.65 -15.40
C ALA A 144 6.18 11.73 -15.92
N ASP A 145 6.34 11.57 -17.24
CA ASP A 145 7.44 10.80 -17.84
C ASP A 145 8.82 11.51 -17.77
N GLN A 146 8.85 12.78 -17.40
CA GLN A 146 10.08 13.53 -17.15
C GLN A 146 10.59 13.43 -15.71
N LEU A 147 9.84 12.76 -14.84
CA LEU A 147 10.20 12.55 -13.44
C LEU A 147 11.17 11.37 -13.30
N SER A 148 12.11 11.46 -12.35
CA SER A 148 12.89 10.30 -11.90
C SER A 148 11.98 9.26 -11.22
N GLY A 149 12.45 8.00 -11.07
CA GLY A 149 11.69 6.94 -10.42
C GLY A 149 11.18 7.30 -9.02
N GLY A 150 12.03 7.91 -8.19
CA GLY A 150 11.62 8.38 -6.86
C GLY A 150 10.60 9.52 -6.90
N GLN A 151 10.70 10.44 -7.88
CA GLN A 151 9.69 11.48 -8.08
C GLN A 151 8.37 10.90 -8.60
N GLN A 152 8.41 9.86 -9.43
CA GLN A 152 7.20 9.14 -9.87
C GLN A 152 6.53 8.43 -8.69
N GLN A 153 7.31 7.83 -7.78
CA GLN A 153 6.78 7.24 -6.55
C GLN A 153 6.12 8.29 -5.65
N ARG A 154 6.77 9.44 -5.46
CA ARG A 154 6.20 10.57 -4.72
C ARG A 154 4.91 11.08 -5.37
N LEU A 155 4.84 11.12 -6.71
CA LEU A 155 3.61 11.46 -7.43
C LEU A 155 2.50 10.44 -7.18
N ALA A 156 2.81 9.14 -7.17
CA ALA A 156 1.84 8.10 -6.81
C ALA A 156 1.32 8.26 -5.38
N LEU A 157 2.22 8.60 -4.44
CA LEU A 157 1.87 8.91 -3.05
C LEU A 157 1.00 10.18 -2.96
N ALA A 158 1.35 11.29 -3.63
CA ALA A 158 0.55 12.51 -3.68
C ALA A 158 -0.87 12.27 -4.23
N ARG A 159 -0.97 11.49 -5.31
CA ARG A 159 -2.26 11.09 -5.89
C ARG A 159 -3.11 10.30 -4.89
N THR A 160 -2.48 9.45 -4.10
CA THR A 160 -3.14 8.68 -3.05
C THR A 160 -3.60 9.58 -1.91
N LEU A 161 -2.75 10.50 -1.44
CA LEU A 161 -3.08 11.47 -0.39
C LEU A 161 -4.22 12.41 -0.76
N ALA A 162 -4.35 12.79 -2.04
CA ALA A 162 -5.44 13.64 -2.52
C ALA A 162 -6.84 12.99 -2.39
N GLN A 163 -6.92 11.69 -2.11
CA GLN A 163 -8.17 11.01 -1.76
C GLN A 163 -8.51 11.09 -0.27
N ASN A 164 -7.64 11.67 0.57
CA ASN A 164 -7.75 11.68 2.04
C ASN A 164 -8.01 10.28 2.62
N PRO A 165 -7.16 9.28 2.33
CA PRO A 165 -7.35 7.91 2.80
C PRO A 165 -7.09 7.82 4.31
N GLU A 166 -7.74 6.87 4.98
CA GLU A 166 -7.45 6.50 6.37
C GLU A 166 -6.36 5.41 6.45
N ILE A 167 -6.20 4.65 5.36
CA ILE A 167 -5.24 3.56 5.23
C ILE A 167 -4.50 3.70 3.89
N ILE A 168 -3.18 3.59 3.90
CA ILE A 168 -2.36 3.45 2.69
C ILE A 168 -1.80 2.02 2.65
N LEU A 169 -2.10 1.33 1.57
CA LEU A 169 -1.53 0.03 1.23
C LEU A 169 -0.50 0.23 0.14
N ALA A 170 0.71 -0.29 0.30
CA ALA A 170 1.74 -0.21 -0.72
C ALA A 170 2.38 -1.57 -0.99
N ASP A 171 2.30 -2.02 -2.23
CA ASP A 171 2.83 -3.31 -2.69
C ASP A 171 4.14 -3.04 -3.42
N GLU A 172 5.27 -3.27 -2.75
CA GLU A 172 6.64 -3.07 -3.21
C GLU A 172 6.96 -1.63 -3.70
N PRO A 173 6.65 -0.59 -2.90
CA PRO A 173 6.72 0.80 -3.38
C PRO A 173 8.12 1.29 -3.72
N VAL A 174 9.19 0.61 -3.29
CA VAL A 174 10.58 1.03 -3.48
C VAL A 174 11.43 0.02 -4.26
N ALA A 175 10.84 -1.07 -4.77
CA ALA A 175 11.57 -2.17 -5.39
C ALA A 175 12.39 -1.78 -6.64
N ALA A 176 11.97 -0.74 -7.37
CA ALA A 176 12.64 -0.28 -8.59
C ALA A 176 13.54 0.96 -8.36
N LEU A 177 13.81 1.33 -7.09
CA LEU A 177 14.56 2.52 -6.75
C LEU A 177 15.97 2.17 -6.24
N ASP A 178 16.92 3.07 -6.48
CA ASP A 178 18.23 2.97 -5.84
C ASP A 178 18.12 3.16 -4.31
N PRO A 179 19.10 2.66 -3.52
CA PRO A 179 19.01 2.67 -2.06
C PRO A 179 18.81 4.07 -1.45
N VAL A 180 19.44 5.11 -2.00
CA VAL A 180 19.33 6.47 -1.48
C VAL A 180 17.93 7.03 -1.73
N THR A 181 17.40 6.82 -2.93
CA THR A 181 16.05 7.24 -3.29
C THR A 181 15.00 6.45 -2.52
N ALA A 182 15.20 5.14 -2.32
CA ALA A 182 14.31 4.29 -1.53
C ALA A 182 14.19 4.81 -0.08
N LYS A 183 15.30 5.14 0.58
CA LYS A 183 15.29 5.73 1.93
C LYS A 183 14.46 7.03 1.99
N ARG A 184 14.66 7.94 1.05
CA ARG A 184 13.89 9.20 0.99
C ARG A 184 12.39 8.97 0.84
N VAL A 185 11.99 7.99 0.05
CA VAL A 185 10.58 7.62 -0.11
C VAL A 185 10.02 7.01 1.18
N MET A 186 10.81 6.18 1.88
CA MET A 186 10.41 5.63 3.18
C MET A 186 10.28 6.72 4.26
N GLU A 187 11.16 7.72 4.25
CA GLU A 187 11.04 8.91 5.10
C GLU A 187 9.73 9.67 4.83
N ASP A 188 9.34 9.83 3.56
CA ASP A 188 8.06 10.45 3.20
C ASP A 188 6.87 9.63 3.75
N PHE A 189 6.88 8.29 3.62
CA PHE A 189 5.85 7.44 4.22
C PHE A 189 5.79 7.61 5.74
N LYS A 190 6.94 7.57 6.44
CA LYS A 190 7.00 7.71 7.90
C LYS A 190 6.49 9.07 8.36
N ARG A 191 6.87 10.13 7.69
CA ARG A 191 6.40 11.49 7.97
C ARG A 191 4.88 11.61 7.78
N ILE A 192 4.35 11.13 6.66
CA ILE A 192 2.91 11.13 6.36
C ILE A 192 2.13 10.32 7.40
N ASN A 193 2.62 9.14 7.78
CA ASN A 193 2.01 8.33 8.84
C ASN A 193 1.86 9.14 10.13
N LYS A 194 2.94 9.80 10.58
CA LYS A 194 2.97 10.58 11.82
C LYS A 194 2.12 11.85 11.73
N ASP A 195 2.28 12.63 10.66
CA ASP A 195 1.64 13.95 10.54
C ASP A 195 0.13 13.86 10.32
N MET A 196 -0.33 12.78 9.67
CA MET A 196 -1.73 12.62 9.29
C MET A 196 -2.45 11.50 10.04
N ASN A 197 -1.76 10.76 10.91
CA ASN A 197 -2.29 9.59 11.63
C ASN A 197 -2.94 8.54 10.70
N ILE A 198 -2.35 8.35 9.51
CA ILE A 198 -2.79 7.37 8.50
C ILE A 198 -2.11 6.04 8.78
N SER A 199 -2.87 4.94 8.84
CA SER A 199 -2.29 3.60 8.92
C SER A 199 -1.59 3.25 7.60
N ILE A 200 -0.35 2.77 7.67
CA ILE A 200 0.42 2.41 6.48
C ILE A 200 0.84 0.94 6.56
N LEU A 201 0.48 0.17 5.53
CA LEU A 201 0.91 -1.21 5.36
C LEU A 201 1.75 -1.34 4.10
N LEU A 202 3.01 -1.70 4.27
CA LEU A 202 3.96 -1.88 3.17
C LEU A 202 4.33 -3.35 3.01
N ASN A 203 4.23 -3.88 1.79
CA ASN A 203 4.98 -5.06 1.40
C ASN A 203 6.35 -4.61 0.90
N ILE A 204 7.42 -5.08 1.51
CA ILE A 204 8.78 -4.67 1.17
C ILE A 204 9.75 -5.86 1.18
N HIS A 205 10.65 -5.92 0.19
CA HIS A 205 11.68 -6.96 0.12
C HIS A 205 12.97 -6.59 0.86
N HIS A 206 13.23 -5.29 1.03
CA HIS A 206 14.41 -4.79 1.73
C HIS A 206 14.18 -4.80 3.24
N VAL A 207 14.63 -5.87 3.90
CA VAL A 207 14.45 -6.08 5.35
C VAL A 207 15.00 -4.92 6.16
N GLU A 208 16.18 -4.40 5.81
CA GLU A 208 16.79 -3.26 6.49
C GLU A 208 15.88 -2.03 6.51
N LEU A 209 15.26 -1.70 5.36
CA LEU A 209 14.30 -0.60 5.29
C LEU A 209 13.02 -0.90 6.10
N ALA A 210 12.56 -2.15 6.10
CA ALA A 210 11.42 -2.53 6.92
C ALA A 210 11.69 -2.28 8.41
N LEU A 211 12.85 -2.73 8.91
CA LEU A 211 13.26 -2.58 10.30
C LEU A 211 13.55 -1.11 10.70
N GLU A 212 14.12 -0.33 9.78
CA GLU A 212 14.48 1.08 10.03
C GLU A 212 13.23 1.99 10.15
N TYR A 213 12.18 1.73 9.36
CA TYR A 213 11.06 2.67 9.23
C TYR A 213 9.75 2.21 9.85
N ALA A 214 9.44 0.91 9.87
CA ALA A 214 8.20 0.42 10.44
C ALA A 214 8.25 0.33 11.98
N ASP A 215 7.11 0.52 12.60
CA ASP A 215 6.96 0.31 14.04
C ASP A 215 6.71 -1.17 14.35
N ARG A 216 6.05 -1.88 13.44
CA ARG A 216 5.65 -3.28 13.58
C ARG A 216 5.98 -4.07 12.31
N ILE A 217 6.45 -5.29 12.49
CA ILE A 217 6.77 -6.22 11.41
C ILE A 217 5.78 -7.39 11.44
N LEU A 218 5.26 -7.72 10.25
CA LEU A 218 4.55 -8.96 10.01
C LEU A 218 5.42 -9.87 9.13
N GLY A 219 5.91 -10.96 9.70
CA GLY A 219 6.64 -12.00 8.97
C GLY A 219 5.65 -13.02 8.40
N ILE A 220 5.61 -13.17 7.08
CA ILE A 220 4.74 -14.15 6.41
C ILE A 220 5.57 -15.24 5.76
N ARG A 221 5.20 -16.50 6.04
CA ARG A 221 5.76 -17.69 5.41
C ARG A 221 4.62 -18.65 5.02
N ASP A 222 4.62 -19.12 3.78
CA ASP A 222 3.67 -20.12 3.24
C ASP A 222 2.18 -19.81 3.49
N GLY A 223 1.83 -18.51 3.48
CA GLY A 223 0.48 -18.01 3.71
C GLY A 223 0.08 -17.85 5.18
N GLU A 224 1.00 -18.02 6.11
CA GLU A 224 0.78 -17.89 7.56
C GLU A 224 1.60 -16.74 8.14
N ILE A 225 1.09 -16.05 9.17
CA ILE A 225 1.88 -15.10 9.95
C ILE A 225 2.72 -15.91 10.94
N VAL A 226 4.03 -15.86 10.78
CA VAL A 226 5.00 -16.56 11.65
C VAL A 226 5.66 -15.61 12.64
N TYR A 227 5.58 -14.30 12.41
CA TYR A 227 6.01 -13.27 13.34
C TYR A 227 5.06 -12.07 13.27
N ASP A 228 4.73 -11.52 14.42
CA ASP A 228 3.93 -10.30 14.57
C ASP A 228 4.41 -9.56 15.82
N GLY A 229 5.13 -8.46 15.64
CA GLY A 229 5.71 -7.73 16.77
C GLY A 229 6.48 -6.47 16.36
N PRO A 230 7.03 -5.75 17.36
CA PRO A 230 7.82 -4.54 17.13
C PRO A 230 9.02 -4.81 16.23
N SER A 231 9.38 -3.83 15.37
CA SER A 231 10.58 -3.94 14.51
C SER A 231 11.87 -4.08 15.32
N SER A 232 11.91 -3.50 16.53
CA SER A 232 13.06 -3.57 17.45
C SER A 232 13.31 -4.96 18.06
N GLU A 233 12.35 -5.86 18.00
CA GLU A 233 12.44 -7.23 18.54
C GLU A 233 12.74 -8.26 17.45
N VAL A 234 12.96 -7.84 16.22
CA VAL A 234 13.32 -8.75 15.12
C VAL A 234 14.79 -9.12 15.22
N THR A 235 15.05 -10.34 15.71
CA THR A 235 16.39 -10.93 15.82
C THR A 235 16.77 -11.72 14.57
N PRO A 236 18.03 -12.14 14.41
CA PRO A 236 18.44 -13.06 13.34
C PRO A 236 17.61 -14.36 13.33
N GLU A 237 17.26 -14.89 14.50
CA GLU A 237 16.43 -16.10 14.63
C GLU A 237 15.00 -15.87 14.10
N VAL A 238 14.44 -14.68 14.33
CA VAL A 238 13.13 -14.28 13.77
C VAL A 238 13.22 -14.17 12.24
N LEU A 239 14.31 -13.59 11.71
CA LEU A 239 14.52 -13.55 10.26
C LEU A 239 14.66 -14.95 9.68
N ASP A 240 15.42 -15.83 10.36
CA ASP A 240 15.51 -17.23 9.97
C ASP A 240 14.14 -17.92 9.96
N LEU A 241 13.30 -17.69 10.97
CA LEU A 241 11.94 -18.23 11.02
C LEU A 241 11.10 -17.78 9.82
N ILE A 242 11.26 -16.53 9.37
CA ILE A 242 10.51 -15.94 8.26
C ILE A 242 11.04 -16.46 6.90
N TYR A 243 12.37 -16.61 6.75
CA TYR A 243 13.03 -16.88 5.47
C TYR A 243 13.51 -18.31 5.27
N LYS A 244 13.71 -19.11 6.33
CA LYS A 244 14.05 -20.54 6.22
C LYS A 244 12.80 -21.37 5.93
N GLY A 245 12.68 -21.91 4.74
CA GLY A 245 11.57 -22.78 4.34
C GLY A 245 11.72 -23.39 2.95
N LYS A 246 12.63 -22.85 2.12
CA LYS A 246 12.92 -23.39 0.77
C LYS A 246 14.40 -23.53 0.44
N ALA A 247 15.31 -23.09 1.30
CA ALA A 247 16.74 -23.28 1.06
C ALA A 247 17.17 -24.75 1.25
N GLU A 248 16.47 -25.50 2.09
CA GLU A 248 16.79 -26.93 2.31
C GLU A 248 16.26 -27.82 1.18
N GLU A 249 15.13 -27.51 0.54
CA GLU A 249 14.61 -28.30 -0.59
C GLU A 249 15.41 -28.15 -1.89
N LEU A 250 16.27 -27.12 -2.02
CA LEU A 250 17.11 -26.89 -3.21
C LEU A 250 18.50 -27.48 -3.08
N HIS A 251 18.90 -28.03 -1.91
CA HIS A 251 20.15 -28.73 -1.69
C HIS A 251 20.00 -30.26 -1.65
N GLU A 252 18.76 -30.78 -1.67
CA GLU A 252 18.47 -32.22 -1.70
C GLU A 252 17.90 -32.71 -3.05
N ALA A 253 17.88 -31.90 -4.10
CA ALA A 253 17.48 -32.25 -5.47
C ALA A 253 18.70 -32.06 -6.44
#